data_93228af46143f73889afd509f0cd11af
#
_entry.id   93228af46143f73889afd509f0cd11af
#
_cell.length_a   1.000
_cell.length_b   1.000
_cell.length_c   1.000
_cell.angle_alpha   90.00
_cell.angle_beta   90.00
_cell.angle_gamma   90.00
#
_symmetry.space_group_name_H-M   'P 1'
#
loop_
_entity.id
_entity.type
_entity.pdbx_description
1 polymer ?
#
loop_
_entity_poly.entity_id
_entity_poly.type
_entity_poly.pdbx_seq_one_letter_code
_entity_poly.pdbx_strand_id
1 'polypeptide(L)' 'MTTQLPVQKLNPDARLPGRAHPGDAGLDLFCIGDVTLNPHEPAKVATGIAMAIPEGHVGLICDRSSMG' A
#
# COMPACT_ATOMS: atom_id res chain seq x y z
N MET A 1 19.10 10.56 8.58
CA MET A 1 19.34 9.96 7.25
C MET A 1 18.00 9.48 6.68
N THR A 2 17.73 9.80 5.44
CA THR A 2 16.46 9.44 4.82
C THR A 2 16.61 8.14 4.04
N THR A 3 15.74 7.17 4.32
CA THR A 3 15.69 5.92 3.56
C THR A 3 14.70 6.09 2.41
N GLN A 4 15.13 5.75 1.20
CA GLN A 4 14.29 5.80 0.03
C GLN A 4 13.68 4.42 -0.24
N LEU A 5 12.41 4.40 -0.58
CA LEU A 5 11.68 3.18 -0.94
C LEU A 5 11.32 3.27 -2.42
N PRO A 6 12.04 2.56 -3.30
CA PRO A 6 11.66 2.55 -4.72
C PRO A 6 10.32 1.88 -4.93
N VAL A 7 9.45 2.52 -5.69
CA VAL A 7 8.11 2.02 -6.03
C VAL A 7 7.93 2.10 -7.54
N GLN A 8 7.42 1.02 -8.12
CA GLN A 8 7.16 0.94 -9.55
C GLN A 8 5.68 0.66 -9.79
N LYS A 9 5.08 1.43 -10.70
CA LYS A 9 3.73 1.12 -11.17
C LYS A 9 3.80 0.00 -12.19
N LEU A 10 3.05 -1.07 -11.93
CA LEU A 10 2.90 -2.19 -12.85
C LEU A 10 1.70 -2.01 -13.76
N ASN A 11 0.82 -1.08 -13.44
CA ASN A 11 -0.40 -0.79 -14.17
C ASN A 11 -0.55 0.73 -14.24
N PRO A 12 -0.90 1.31 -15.40
CA PRO A 12 -1.04 2.77 -15.52
C PRO A 12 -2.12 3.36 -14.61
N ASP A 13 -3.10 2.57 -14.18
CA ASP A 13 -4.13 3.04 -13.27
C ASP A 13 -3.74 2.93 -11.81
N ALA A 14 -2.56 2.40 -11.51
CA ALA A 14 -2.10 2.25 -10.14
C ALA A 14 -1.78 3.62 -9.51
N ARG A 15 -2.01 3.71 -8.20
CA ARG A 15 -1.70 4.91 -7.43
C ARG A 15 -0.51 4.62 -6.53
N LEU A 16 0.42 5.56 -6.47
CA LEU A 16 1.57 5.42 -5.59
C LEU A 16 1.15 5.49 -4.12
N PRO A 17 1.80 4.72 -3.24
CA PRO A 17 1.52 4.81 -1.80
C PRO A 17 1.76 6.23 -1.31
N GLY A 18 0.95 6.65 -0.36
CA GLY A 18 1.05 7.99 0.19
C GLY A 18 0.82 8.02 1.69
N ARG A 19 1.16 9.13 2.30
CA ARG A 19 0.90 9.36 3.72
C ARG A 19 -0.34 10.22 3.89
N ALA A 20 -1.24 9.81 4.78
CA ALA A 20 -2.42 10.61 5.09
C ALA A 20 -2.05 11.93 5.76
N HIS A 21 -1.04 11.89 6.63
CA HIS A 21 -0.55 13.06 7.35
C HIS A 21 0.97 13.09 7.34
N PRO A 22 1.60 14.28 7.28
CA PRO A 22 3.04 14.39 7.43
C PRO A 22 3.52 13.76 8.72
N GLY A 23 4.60 13.00 8.67
CA GLY A 23 5.15 12.36 9.84
C GLY A 23 4.60 10.98 10.16
N ASP A 24 3.60 10.50 9.42
CA ASP A 24 3.11 9.13 9.59
C ASP A 24 4.22 8.14 9.25
N ALA A 25 4.33 7.08 10.06
CA ALA A 25 5.33 6.05 9.85
C ALA A 25 4.95 5.13 8.67
N GLY A 26 3.66 4.93 8.45
CA GLY A 26 3.15 4.04 7.41
C GLY A 26 2.72 4.77 6.16
N LEU A 27 2.54 4.01 5.09
CA LEU A 27 2.02 4.50 3.83
C LEU A 27 0.71 3.79 3.51
N ASP A 28 -0.25 4.55 2.97
CA ASP A 28 -1.51 3.98 2.52
C ASP A 28 -1.34 3.35 1.14
N LEU A 29 -1.90 2.15 0.97
CA LEU A 29 -1.96 1.47 -0.32
C LEU A 29 -3.35 1.63 -0.92
N PHE A 30 -3.42 1.73 -2.23
CA PHE A 30 -4.68 1.94 -2.95
C PHE A 30 -4.92 0.80 -3.93
N CYS A 31 -6.15 0.31 -3.99
CA CYS A 31 -6.53 -0.68 -4.99
C CYS A 31 -6.78 -0.02 -6.34
N ILE A 32 -6.66 -0.82 -7.40
CA ILE A 32 -6.98 -0.37 -8.75
C ILE A 32 -8.49 -0.53 -8.95
N GLY A 33 -9.17 0.58 -9.27
CA GLY A 33 -10.60 0.55 -9.56
C GLY A 33 -11.46 0.28 -8.34
N ASP A 34 -12.73 0.02 -8.58
CA ASP A 34 -13.71 -0.23 -7.53
C ASP A 34 -13.77 -1.73 -7.23
N VAL A 35 -13.87 -2.06 -5.94
CA VAL A 35 -13.94 -3.45 -5.48
C VAL A 35 -15.16 -3.61 -4.58
N THR A 36 -15.99 -4.63 -4.88
CA THR A 36 -17.10 -4.98 -4.01
C THR A 36 -16.67 -6.11 -3.10
N LEU A 37 -16.77 -5.88 -1.79
CA LEU A 37 -16.40 -6.87 -0.79
C LEU A 37 -17.67 -7.40 -0.12
N ASN A 38 -17.83 -8.72 -0.12
CA ASN A 38 -18.91 -9.37 0.58
C ASN A 38 -18.52 -9.67 2.02
N PRO A 39 -19.45 -9.58 2.98
CA PRO A 39 -19.12 -9.88 4.38
C PRO A 39 -18.61 -11.30 4.54
N HIS A 40 -17.56 -11.45 5.34
CA HIS A 40 -16.96 -12.74 5.70
C HIS A 40 -16.36 -13.51 4.53
N GLU A 41 -16.18 -12.88 3.38
CA GLU A 41 -15.53 -13.49 2.24
C GLU A 41 -14.16 -12.85 2.02
N PRO A 42 -13.07 -13.65 1.97
CA PRO A 42 -11.77 -13.11 1.61
C PRO A 42 -11.75 -12.70 0.15
N ALA A 43 -11.04 -11.62 -0.16
CA ALA A 43 -10.88 -11.15 -1.53
C ALA A 43 -9.43 -10.74 -1.78
N LYS A 44 -8.96 -10.99 -3.00
CA LYS A 44 -7.67 -10.49 -3.45
C LYS A 44 -7.90 -9.18 -4.18
N VAL A 45 -7.16 -8.15 -3.77
CA VAL A 45 -7.28 -6.82 -4.35
C VAL A 45 -5.93 -6.41 -4.90
N ALA A 46 -5.91 -6.03 -6.18
CA ALA A 46 -4.66 -5.63 -6.82
C ALA A 46 -4.38 -4.15 -6.56
N THR A 47 -3.13 -3.81 -6.23
CA THR A 47 -2.67 -2.43 -6.09
C THR A 47 -1.93 -1.95 -7.32
N GLY A 48 -1.41 -2.86 -8.14
CA GLY A 48 -0.70 -2.52 -9.36
C GLY A 48 0.66 -1.89 -9.14
N ILE A 49 1.26 -2.08 -7.96
CA ILE A 49 2.59 -1.54 -7.67
C ILE A 49 3.54 -2.63 -7.19
N ALA A 50 4.83 -2.36 -7.35
CA ALA A 50 5.89 -3.18 -6.79
C ALA A 50 6.82 -2.26 -5.99
N MET A 51 7.34 -2.79 -4.89
CA MET A 51 8.25 -2.05 -4.03
C MET A 51 9.51 -2.85 -3.79
N ALA A 52 10.66 -2.18 -3.79
CA ALA A 52 11.93 -2.78 -3.44
C ALA A 52 12.27 -2.42 -1.99
N ILE A 53 12.08 -3.38 -1.09
CA ILE A 53 12.35 -3.16 0.32
C ILE A 53 13.86 -3.11 0.52
N PRO A 54 14.39 -2.02 1.11
CA PRO A 54 15.84 -1.91 1.32
C PRO A 54 16.37 -2.99 2.25
N GLU A 55 17.66 -3.32 2.07
CA GLU A 55 18.32 -4.27 2.93
C GLU A 55 18.26 -3.81 4.40
N GLY A 56 18.05 -4.74 5.29
CA GLY A 56 17.91 -4.44 6.71
C GLY A 56 16.53 -3.97 7.12
N HIS A 57 15.57 -3.95 6.18
CA HIS A 57 14.20 -3.53 6.44
C HIS A 57 13.22 -4.64 6.10
N VAL A 58 12.02 -4.54 6.66
CA VAL A 58 10.94 -5.47 6.36
C VAL A 58 9.68 -4.67 6.10
N GLY A 59 8.88 -5.13 5.11
CA GLY A 59 7.59 -4.53 4.82
C GLY A 59 6.47 -5.30 5.54
N LEU A 60 5.65 -4.60 6.31
CA LEU A 60 4.48 -5.17 6.98
C LEU A 60 3.22 -4.54 6.41
N ILE A 61 2.27 -5.38 6.04
CA ILE A 61 0.94 -4.92 5.60
C ILE A 61 0.01 -5.02 6.78
N CYS A 62 -0.56 -3.89 7.18
CA CYS A 62 -1.39 -3.79 8.38
C CYS A 62 -2.70 -3.10 8.06
N ASP A 63 -3.71 -3.34 8.90
CA ASP A 63 -4.97 -2.62 8.80
C ASP A 63 -4.74 -1.14 9.14
N ARG A 64 -5.55 -0.28 8.53
CA ARG A 64 -5.54 1.14 8.88
C ARG A 64 -6.15 1.32 10.26
N SER A 65 -5.57 2.22 11.05
CA SER A 65 -6.06 2.47 12.42
C SER A 65 -7.51 2.98 12.43
N SER A 66 -7.94 3.65 11.38
CA SER A 66 -9.32 4.15 11.28
C SER A 66 -10.33 3.07 10.92
N MET A 67 -9.87 1.87 10.53
CA MET A 67 -10.72 0.76 10.12
C MET A 67 -10.56 -0.47 11.00
N GLY A 68 -9.55 -0.45 11.85
CA GLY A 68 -9.24 -1.57 12.74
C GLY A 68 -10.08 -1.63 13.98
#